data_a269e89aecd35126db7b351335400d20
#
_entry.id   a269e89aecd35126db7b351335400d20
#
_cell.length_a   1.000
_cell.length_b   1.000
_cell.length_c   1.000
_cell.angle_alpha   90.00
_cell.angle_beta   90.00
_cell.angle_gamma   90.00
#
_symmetry.space_group_name_H-M   'P 1'
#
loop_
_entity.id
_entity.type
_entity.pdbx_description
1 polymer ?
#
loop_
_entity_poly.entity_id
_entity_poly.type
_entity_poly.pdbx_seq_one_letter_code
_entity_poly.pdbx_strand_id
1 'polypeptide(L)'
;MTIAHQRTRRAAAGVLGALALVLTLGACGEQDSVEQPGGGAPSAAPDDDLAALVPDEIKADGKILVGVDATYAPAEFLDTDGATVVGFDVDLFNTVAGKLGLTTEYVPSQFDDILPGVMSGKYEIGVSSFTINDERKAQVNLVSYFAAGTQWASRTGEPVDPDAACGKRVAVQAGTVQVEDIEARSAACTAAGDPEITIEQFQGQDQATASVVSAKNDAMLADSPVCAYAVQQTNGELELSGDIYDSAPYGYVVAKEQVEFAEAVAQALAAVIADGSYEQALGNWGVEAGGITDPAVNP
;
A
#
# COMPACT_ATOMS: atom_id res chain seq x y z
N MET A 1 37.51 -58.45 -19.76
CA MET A 1 36.62 -59.52 -20.24
C MET A 1 35.42 -58.79 -20.85
N THR A 2 35.49 -58.28 -22.10
CA THR A 2 35.17 -58.96 -23.35
C THR A 2 33.77 -59.57 -23.28
N ILE A 3 32.76 -59.15 -23.99
CA ILE A 3 32.35 -59.33 -25.42
C ILE A 3 30.95 -58.67 -25.50
N ALA A 4 30.59 -57.69 -26.26
CA ALA A 4 30.46 -57.53 -27.71
C ALA A 4 29.27 -58.26 -28.37
N HIS A 5 28.59 -57.49 -29.21
CA HIS A 5 27.78 -57.85 -30.41
C HIS A 5 26.30 -58.23 -30.21
N GLN A 6 25.37 -57.91 -31.02
CA GLN A 6 25.26 -57.42 -32.43
C GLN A 6 23.87 -56.87 -32.74
N ARG A 7 23.80 -55.83 -33.49
CA ARG A 7 23.02 -55.51 -34.69
C ARG A 7 22.06 -56.56 -35.22
N THR A 8 20.82 -56.17 -35.55
CA THR A 8 20.35 -56.29 -36.94
C THR A 8 19.11 -55.44 -37.24
N ARG A 9 19.14 -54.98 -38.46
CA ARG A 9 18.26 -54.10 -39.26
C ARG A 9 17.02 -54.84 -39.80
N ARG A 10 16.05 -54.05 -40.23
CA ARG A 10 15.20 -54.01 -41.46
C ARG A 10 13.75 -53.83 -41.09
N ALA A 11 13.11 -52.78 -41.47
CA ALA A 11 12.68 -52.18 -42.72
C ALA A 11 11.28 -52.63 -43.17
N ALA A 12 10.51 -51.63 -43.46
CA ALA A 12 9.49 -51.48 -44.49
C ALA A 12 8.01 -51.49 -44.10
N ALA A 13 7.44 -50.31 -44.21
CA ALA A 13 6.31 -49.90 -45.08
C ALA A 13 4.92 -50.53 -44.88
N GLY A 14 3.91 -49.69 -44.73
CA GLY A 14 2.50 -49.96 -44.92
C GLY A 14 1.59 -48.79 -44.53
N VAL A 15 1.09 -48.12 -45.54
CA VAL A 15 0.15 -47.02 -45.55
C VAL A 15 -1.27 -47.47 -45.24
N LEU A 16 -2.08 -46.62 -44.65
CA LEU A 16 -3.51 -46.35 -44.80
C LEU A 16 -4.22 -46.16 -43.45
N GLY A 17 -4.59 -44.97 -43.07
CA GLY A 17 -5.91 -44.42 -43.16
C GLY A 17 -6.91 -44.95 -42.12
N ALA A 18 -7.08 -44.19 -41.02
CA ALA A 18 -8.37 -44.18 -40.30
C ALA A 18 -8.48 -42.87 -39.51
N LEU A 19 -9.47 -42.10 -39.91
CA LEU A 19 -9.95 -40.89 -39.26
C LEU A 19 -10.55 -41.27 -37.93
N ALA A 20 -9.85 -40.94 -36.83
CA ALA A 20 -10.41 -41.06 -35.47
C ALA A 20 -10.70 -39.69 -34.89
N LEU A 21 -11.96 -39.36 -34.79
CA LEU A 21 -12.52 -38.18 -34.14
C LEU A 21 -12.21 -38.31 -32.65
N VAL A 22 -11.22 -37.56 -32.16
CA VAL A 22 -10.94 -37.45 -30.71
C VAL A 22 -11.77 -36.26 -30.19
N LEU A 23 -12.87 -36.63 -29.50
CA LEU A 23 -13.56 -35.73 -28.60
C LEU A 23 -12.66 -35.49 -27.37
N THR A 24 -11.97 -34.36 -27.36
CA THR A 24 -11.34 -33.85 -26.14
C THR A 24 -12.41 -33.23 -25.27
N LEU A 25 -12.83 -33.93 -24.24
CA LEU A 25 -13.48 -33.32 -23.06
C LEU A 25 -12.43 -32.49 -22.35
N GLY A 26 -12.40 -31.18 -22.69
CA GLY A 26 -11.72 -30.17 -21.90
C GLY A 26 -12.47 -29.98 -20.60
N ALA A 27 -12.01 -30.61 -19.52
CA ALA A 27 -12.34 -30.17 -18.16
C ALA A 27 -11.55 -28.88 -17.93
N CYS A 28 -12.16 -27.73 -18.21
CA CYS A 28 -11.72 -26.48 -17.63
C CYS A 28 -12.01 -26.55 -16.13
N GLY A 29 -10.98 -26.81 -15.33
CA GLY A 29 -10.97 -26.41 -13.94
C GLY A 29 -10.90 -24.89 -13.95
N GLU A 30 -12.00 -24.22 -13.64
CA GLU A 30 -11.97 -22.83 -13.19
C GLU A 30 -11.15 -22.83 -11.89
N GLN A 31 -9.89 -22.45 -11.99
CA GLN A 31 -9.20 -21.88 -10.86
C GLN A 31 -9.84 -20.49 -10.68
N ASP A 32 -10.63 -20.33 -9.64
CA ASP A 32 -10.95 -19.03 -9.11
C ASP A 32 -9.63 -18.36 -8.70
N SER A 33 -8.98 -17.72 -9.65
CA SER A 33 -8.01 -16.68 -9.36
C SER A 33 -8.82 -15.57 -8.69
N VAL A 34 -8.57 -15.33 -7.41
CA VAL A 34 -9.00 -14.10 -6.74
C VAL A 34 -8.43 -12.98 -7.59
N GLU A 35 -9.30 -12.31 -8.33
CA GLU A 35 -8.95 -11.15 -9.15
C GLU A 35 -8.50 -10.08 -8.16
N GLN A 36 -7.20 -9.79 -8.16
CA GLN A 36 -6.63 -8.72 -7.35
C GLN A 36 -7.27 -7.40 -7.84
N PRO A 37 -7.89 -6.59 -6.96
CA PRO A 37 -8.36 -5.29 -7.37
C PRO A 37 -7.16 -4.46 -7.81
N GLY A 38 -7.10 -4.12 -9.07
CA GLY A 38 -5.99 -3.42 -9.69
C GLY A 38 -6.24 -3.27 -11.18
N GLY A 39 -7.25 -2.48 -11.55
CA GLY A 39 -7.32 -1.91 -12.89
C GLY A 39 -6.21 -0.86 -12.97
N GLY A 40 -5.37 -0.90 -14.01
CA GLY A 40 -4.26 0.05 -14.16
C GLY A 40 -4.68 1.49 -13.92
N ALA A 41 -3.75 2.28 -13.34
CA ALA A 41 -3.96 3.68 -13.02
C ALA A 41 -4.60 4.43 -14.18
N PRO A 42 -5.61 5.30 -13.92
CA PRO A 42 -6.11 6.20 -14.94
C PRO A 42 -4.93 7.04 -15.46
N SER A 43 -4.67 6.98 -16.76
CA SER A 43 -3.63 7.79 -17.39
C SER A 43 -4.18 9.20 -17.58
N ALA A 44 -3.76 10.14 -16.74
CA ALA A 44 -4.08 11.56 -16.94
C ALA A 44 -3.22 12.15 -18.05
N ALA A 45 -3.87 12.89 -18.97
CA ALA A 45 -3.11 13.70 -19.93
C ALA A 45 -2.50 14.92 -19.20
N PRO A 46 -1.27 15.32 -19.56
CA PRO A 46 -0.66 16.51 -19.00
C PRO A 46 -1.54 17.77 -19.20
N ASP A 47 -1.51 18.64 -18.19
CA ASP A 47 -2.09 19.96 -18.22
C ASP A 47 -0.92 20.98 -18.27
N ASP A 48 -0.80 21.69 -19.38
CA ASP A 48 0.35 22.60 -19.61
C ASP A 48 0.44 23.72 -18.55
N ASP A 49 -0.72 24.19 -18.05
CA ASP A 49 -0.76 25.22 -17.02
C ASP A 49 -0.28 24.68 -15.66
N LEU A 50 -0.66 23.45 -15.30
CA LEU A 50 -0.21 22.78 -14.08
C LEU A 50 1.26 22.36 -14.19
N ALA A 51 1.69 21.84 -15.34
CA ALA A 51 3.09 21.49 -15.59
C ALA A 51 4.04 22.69 -15.48
N ALA A 52 3.56 23.90 -15.83
CA ALA A 52 4.31 25.13 -15.69
C ALA A 52 4.56 25.54 -14.23
N LEU A 53 3.76 25.06 -13.27
CA LEU A 53 3.90 25.33 -11.84
C LEU A 53 5.01 24.50 -11.18
N VAL A 54 5.44 23.42 -11.82
CA VAL A 54 6.48 22.54 -11.25
C VAL A 54 7.83 23.27 -11.32
N PRO A 55 8.60 23.34 -10.21
CA PRO A 55 9.93 23.91 -10.20
C PRO A 55 10.88 23.25 -11.21
N ASP A 56 11.76 24.04 -11.82
CA ASP A 56 12.65 23.55 -12.89
C ASP A 56 13.57 22.40 -12.43
N GLU A 57 14.00 22.43 -11.16
CA GLU A 57 14.81 21.37 -10.58
C GLU A 57 14.07 20.01 -10.48
N ILE A 58 12.75 20.04 -10.22
CA ILE A 58 11.92 18.81 -10.10
C ILE A 58 11.62 18.25 -11.49
N LYS A 59 11.37 19.08 -12.48
CA LYS A 59 11.00 18.62 -13.83
C LYS A 59 12.17 18.37 -14.77
N ALA A 60 13.42 18.56 -14.30
CA ALA A 60 14.61 18.58 -15.15
C ALA A 60 14.82 17.31 -15.98
N ASP A 61 14.47 16.13 -15.46
CA ASP A 61 14.57 14.82 -16.13
C ASP A 61 13.22 14.22 -16.51
N GLY A 62 12.11 14.93 -16.24
CA GLY A 62 10.74 14.48 -16.55
C GLY A 62 10.20 13.43 -15.60
N LYS A 63 10.83 13.22 -14.44
CA LYS A 63 10.46 12.22 -13.44
C LYS A 63 10.30 12.85 -12.06
N ILE A 64 9.58 12.15 -11.19
CA ILE A 64 9.55 12.40 -9.74
C ILE A 64 10.07 11.13 -9.03
N LEU A 65 11.10 11.29 -8.23
CA LEU A 65 11.63 10.22 -7.38
C LEU A 65 10.82 10.15 -6.09
N VAL A 66 10.10 9.04 -5.91
CA VAL A 66 9.12 8.84 -4.85
C VAL A 66 9.65 7.88 -3.79
N GLY A 67 9.78 8.32 -2.54
CA GLY A 67 10.00 7.43 -1.40
C GLY A 67 8.69 6.78 -0.98
N VAL A 68 8.68 5.45 -0.84
CA VAL A 68 7.47 4.67 -0.55
C VAL A 68 7.80 3.47 0.35
N ASP A 69 6.91 3.12 1.28
CA ASP A 69 7.00 1.84 2.00
C ASP A 69 6.09 0.80 1.32
N ALA A 70 6.70 -0.07 0.54
CA ALA A 70 5.96 -1.05 -0.26
C ALA A 70 5.52 -2.30 0.56
N THR A 71 5.03 -2.09 1.80
CA THR A 71 4.50 -3.14 2.68
C THR A 71 3.10 -2.84 3.23
N TYR A 72 2.46 -1.73 2.79
CA TYR A 72 1.25 -1.15 3.39
C TYR A 72 0.01 -1.34 2.52
N ALA A 73 -0.26 -2.59 2.10
CA ALA A 73 -1.43 -2.91 1.26
C ALA A 73 -2.77 -2.51 1.93
N PRO A 74 -3.74 -1.95 1.15
CA PRO A 74 -3.79 -1.79 -0.29
C PRO A 74 -3.27 -0.44 -0.80
N ALA A 75 -2.65 0.38 0.06
CA ALA A 75 -2.17 1.71 -0.31
C ALA A 75 -0.93 1.65 -1.22
N GLU A 76 0.13 0.99 -0.75
CA GLU A 76 1.37 0.78 -1.50
C GLU A 76 2.04 -0.53 -1.08
N PHE A 77 2.28 -1.41 -2.04
CA PHE A 77 2.90 -2.72 -1.78
C PHE A 77 3.53 -3.29 -3.06
N LEU A 78 4.36 -4.32 -2.89
CA LEU A 78 4.95 -5.00 -4.05
C LEU A 78 3.91 -5.93 -4.71
N ASP A 79 3.80 -5.83 -6.02
CA ASP A 79 3.03 -6.76 -6.84
C ASP A 79 3.63 -8.19 -6.76
N THR A 80 2.93 -9.15 -7.32
CA THR A 80 3.30 -10.57 -7.37
C THR A 80 4.65 -10.83 -8.06
N ASP A 81 5.18 -9.89 -8.83
CA ASP A 81 6.53 -9.94 -9.41
C ASP A 81 7.64 -9.65 -8.38
N GLY A 82 7.28 -9.15 -7.19
CA GLY A 82 8.20 -8.78 -6.11
C GLY A 82 9.07 -7.56 -6.39
N ALA A 83 8.70 -6.74 -7.37
CA ALA A 83 9.50 -5.57 -7.80
C ALA A 83 8.66 -4.33 -8.10
N THR A 84 7.49 -4.49 -8.72
CA THR A 84 6.61 -3.38 -9.08
C THR A 84 5.83 -2.93 -7.84
N VAL A 85 5.85 -1.63 -7.55
CA VAL A 85 5.03 -1.05 -6.48
C VAL A 85 3.65 -0.73 -7.04
N VAL A 86 2.61 -1.20 -6.37
CA VAL A 86 1.20 -1.03 -6.74
C VAL A 86 0.38 -0.62 -5.51
N GLY A 87 -0.84 -0.14 -5.73
CA GLY A 87 -1.74 0.27 -4.67
C GLY A 87 -2.52 1.54 -5.01
N PHE A 88 -3.51 1.91 -4.17
CA PHE A 88 -4.31 3.10 -4.47
C PHE A 88 -3.52 4.40 -4.36
N ASP A 89 -2.53 4.49 -3.46
CA ASP A 89 -1.62 5.63 -3.35
C ASP A 89 -0.78 5.78 -4.63
N VAL A 90 -0.30 4.66 -5.17
CA VAL A 90 0.47 4.61 -6.41
C VAL A 90 -0.37 5.04 -7.60
N ASP A 91 -1.57 4.48 -7.76
CA ASP A 91 -2.47 4.81 -8.86
C ASP A 91 -2.89 6.28 -8.82
N LEU A 92 -3.23 6.78 -7.64
CA LEU A 92 -3.62 8.17 -7.45
C LEU A 92 -2.45 9.11 -7.73
N PHE A 93 -1.26 8.85 -7.16
CA PHE A 93 -0.12 9.73 -7.36
C PHE A 93 0.40 9.69 -8.80
N ASN A 94 0.35 8.55 -9.49
CA ASN A 94 0.65 8.47 -10.92
C ASN A 94 -0.28 9.38 -11.74
N THR A 95 -1.56 9.44 -11.37
CA THR A 95 -2.52 10.31 -12.02
C THR A 95 -2.22 11.80 -11.78
N VAL A 96 -1.84 12.16 -10.55
CA VAL A 96 -1.41 13.51 -10.17
C VAL A 96 -0.13 13.91 -10.92
N ALA A 97 0.89 13.06 -10.90
CA ALA A 97 2.15 13.28 -11.62
C ALA A 97 1.93 13.44 -13.13
N GLY A 98 1.03 12.62 -13.71
CA GLY A 98 0.64 12.72 -15.11
C GLY A 98 0.05 14.09 -15.47
N LYS A 99 -0.79 14.70 -14.61
CA LYS A 99 -1.29 16.07 -14.78
C LYS A 99 -0.17 17.11 -14.78
N LEU A 100 0.86 16.88 -13.99
CA LEU A 100 2.06 17.75 -13.94
C LEU A 100 3.04 17.48 -15.11
N GLY A 101 2.70 16.56 -16.03
CA GLY A 101 3.55 16.20 -17.16
C GLY A 101 4.78 15.35 -16.77
N LEU A 102 4.73 14.69 -15.63
CA LEU A 102 5.83 13.93 -15.04
C LEU A 102 5.48 12.42 -14.95
N THR A 103 6.51 11.59 -14.96
CA THR A 103 6.43 10.17 -14.61
C THR A 103 6.98 9.95 -13.19
N THR A 104 6.63 8.83 -12.58
CA THR A 104 7.07 8.48 -11.22
C THR A 104 8.12 7.38 -11.26
N GLU A 105 9.07 7.46 -10.33
CA GLU A 105 10.02 6.38 -10.04
C GLU A 105 9.94 6.08 -8.53
N TYR A 106 9.32 4.94 -8.18
CA TYR A 106 9.13 4.54 -6.79
C TYR A 106 10.39 3.84 -6.25
N VAL A 107 10.83 4.29 -5.08
CA VAL A 107 11.99 3.72 -4.37
C VAL A 107 11.52 3.15 -3.03
N PRO A 108 11.36 1.81 -2.92
CA PRO A 108 10.99 1.16 -1.67
C PRO A 108 11.97 1.50 -0.54
N SER A 109 11.41 1.86 0.61
CA SER A 109 12.13 2.30 1.80
C SER A 109 11.35 1.89 3.05
N GLN A 110 11.99 1.89 4.22
CA GLN A 110 11.24 1.78 5.47
C GLN A 110 10.45 3.06 5.72
N PHE A 111 9.27 2.94 6.32
CA PHE A 111 8.35 4.08 6.52
C PHE A 111 9.01 5.26 7.26
N ASP A 112 9.73 4.96 8.34
CA ASP A 112 10.43 5.94 9.18
C ASP A 112 11.64 6.61 8.51
N ASP A 113 12.16 6.05 7.39
CA ASP A 113 13.24 6.62 6.59
C ASP A 113 12.75 7.58 5.48
N ILE A 114 11.46 7.57 5.14
CA ILE A 114 10.95 8.35 3.99
C ILE A 114 10.97 9.84 4.27
N LEU A 115 10.44 10.29 5.40
CA LEU A 115 10.39 11.70 5.75
C LEU A 115 11.80 12.31 5.85
N PRO A 116 12.79 11.70 6.56
CA PRO A 116 14.19 12.15 6.52
C PRO A 116 14.78 12.10 5.10
N GLY A 117 14.39 11.13 4.28
CA GLY A 117 14.80 11.02 2.90
C GLY A 117 14.36 12.19 2.05
N VAL A 118 13.11 12.65 2.19
CA VAL A 118 12.59 13.85 1.52
C VAL A 118 13.32 15.11 2.04
N MET A 119 13.50 15.25 3.36
CA MET A 119 14.20 16.39 3.96
C MET A 119 15.65 16.51 3.47
N SER A 120 16.31 15.41 3.18
CA SER A 120 17.69 15.39 2.68
C SER A 120 17.82 15.48 1.16
N GLY A 121 16.70 15.48 0.42
CA GLY A 121 16.68 15.46 -1.05
C GLY A 121 17.03 14.09 -1.65
N LYS A 122 16.95 13.02 -0.87
CA LYS A 122 17.05 11.63 -1.40
C LYS A 122 15.84 11.28 -2.26
N TYR A 123 14.66 11.78 -1.88
CA TYR A 123 13.41 11.69 -2.62
C TYR A 123 12.87 13.10 -2.84
N GLU A 124 12.20 13.32 -3.95
CA GLU A 124 11.53 14.60 -4.24
C GLU A 124 10.18 14.68 -3.51
N ILE A 125 9.56 13.51 -3.28
CA ILE A 125 8.29 13.39 -2.57
C ILE A 125 8.21 12.05 -1.84
N GLY A 126 7.46 12.01 -0.74
CA GLY A 126 7.06 10.78 -0.04
C GLY A 126 5.59 10.48 -0.31
N VAL A 127 5.29 9.26 -0.73
CA VAL A 127 3.93 8.74 -0.95
C VAL A 127 3.81 7.45 -0.17
N SER A 128 3.24 7.49 1.02
CA SER A 128 3.14 6.33 1.90
C SER A 128 2.18 6.58 3.06
N SER A 129 0.95 6.97 2.77
CA SER A 129 -0.15 7.08 3.74
C SER A 129 0.20 7.88 5.01
N PHE A 130 1.00 8.94 4.88
CA PHE A 130 1.43 9.74 6.04
C PHE A 130 0.27 10.49 6.67
N THR A 131 -0.17 10.08 7.86
CA THR A 131 -1.12 10.86 8.67
C THR A 131 -0.58 12.26 8.90
N ILE A 132 -1.37 13.29 8.56
CA ILE A 132 -1.03 14.69 8.81
C ILE A 132 -1.19 14.98 10.29
N ASN A 133 -0.10 15.41 10.94
CA ASN A 133 -0.08 15.88 12.33
C ASN A 133 0.87 17.06 12.50
N ASP A 134 0.83 17.72 13.65
CA ASP A 134 1.61 18.94 13.90
C ASP A 134 3.12 18.69 13.93
N GLU A 135 3.55 17.50 14.39
CA GLU A 135 4.96 17.13 14.42
C GLU A 135 5.55 17.04 13.00
N ARG A 136 4.85 16.33 12.11
CA ARG A 136 5.26 16.19 10.70
C ARG A 136 5.17 17.53 9.96
N LYS A 137 4.11 18.33 10.19
CA LYS A 137 3.97 19.68 9.60
C LYS A 137 5.09 20.64 10.02
N ALA A 138 5.69 20.45 11.18
CA ALA A 138 6.83 21.25 11.60
C ALA A 138 8.08 20.98 10.74
N GLN A 139 8.23 19.80 10.17
CA GLN A 139 9.41 19.31 9.47
C GLN A 139 9.30 19.40 7.94
N VAL A 140 8.10 19.14 7.39
CA VAL A 140 7.83 19.04 5.93
C VAL A 140 6.55 19.76 5.56
N ASN A 141 6.26 19.88 4.27
CA ASN A 141 4.92 20.21 3.77
C ASN A 141 4.16 18.89 3.50
N LEU A 142 2.88 18.87 3.86
CA LEU A 142 1.99 17.74 3.67
C LEU A 142 0.80 18.18 2.82
N VAL A 143 0.62 17.54 1.65
CA VAL A 143 -0.51 17.81 0.74
C VAL A 143 -1.57 16.76 0.99
N SER A 144 -2.73 17.13 1.55
CA SER A 144 -3.80 16.18 1.87
C SER A 144 -4.38 15.55 0.60
N TYR A 145 -4.60 14.21 0.63
CA TYR A 145 -5.14 13.49 -0.52
C TYR A 145 -6.16 12.40 -0.19
N PHE A 146 -6.24 11.94 1.05
CA PHE A 146 -7.12 10.86 1.50
C PHE A 146 -7.37 11.01 3.00
N ALA A 147 -8.28 10.25 3.60
CA ALA A 147 -8.47 10.24 5.05
C ALA A 147 -8.75 8.82 5.55
N ALA A 148 -8.10 8.45 6.65
CA ALA A 148 -8.34 7.19 7.34
C ALA A 148 -8.23 7.38 8.85
N GLY A 149 -8.74 6.40 9.61
CA GLY A 149 -8.55 6.33 11.06
C GLY A 149 -7.84 5.05 11.44
N THR A 150 -7.43 4.96 12.70
CA THR A 150 -6.83 3.75 13.27
C THR A 150 -7.89 2.66 13.45
N GLN A 151 -7.53 1.43 13.15
CA GLN A 151 -8.35 0.23 13.31
C GLN A 151 -7.51 -0.89 13.91
N TRP A 152 -8.17 -1.73 14.72
CA TRP A 152 -7.57 -2.97 15.23
C TRP A 152 -8.00 -4.16 14.39
N ALA A 153 -7.11 -5.15 14.30
CA ALA A 153 -7.44 -6.48 13.76
C ALA A 153 -6.82 -7.57 14.65
N SER A 154 -7.57 -8.66 14.83
CA SER A 154 -7.21 -9.81 15.67
C SER A 154 -7.50 -11.09 14.93
N ARG A 155 -7.07 -12.23 15.49
CA ARG A 155 -7.47 -13.53 14.94
C ARG A 155 -8.98 -13.77 15.10
N THR A 156 -9.59 -14.34 14.09
CA THR A 156 -11.02 -14.70 14.10
C THR A 156 -11.34 -15.63 15.27
N GLY A 157 -12.36 -15.24 16.05
CA GLY A 157 -12.78 -15.96 17.26
C GLY A 157 -11.96 -15.65 18.51
N GLU A 158 -10.94 -14.80 18.40
CA GLU A 158 -10.13 -14.30 19.53
C GLU A 158 -10.00 -12.77 19.50
N PRO A 159 -11.12 -12.02 19.42
CA PRO A 159 -11.08 -10.58 19.28
C PRO A 159 -10.40 -9.93 20.50
N VAL A 160 -9.57 -8.93 20.23
CA VAL A 160 -9.02 -8.05 21.25
C VAL A 160 -9.88 -6.78 21.31
N ASP A 161 -10.51 -6.55 22.46
CA ASP A 161 -11.21 -5.30 22.72
C ASP A 161 -10.19 -4.17 22.91
N PRO A 162 -10.19 -3.13 22.05
CA PRO A 162 -9.26 -1.99 22.18
C PRO A 162 -9.30 -1.30 23.55
N ASP A 163 -10.45 -1.31 24.22
CA ASP A 163 -10.63 -0.71 25.54
C ASP A 163 -10.22 -1.63 26.69
N ALA A 164 -9.92 -2.90 26.41
CA ALA A 164 -9.50 -3.91 27.38
C ALA A 164 -8.21 -4.65 26.95
N ALA A 165 -7.30 -3.95 26.25
CA ALA A 165 -6.10 -4.53 25.68
C ALA A 165 -4.93 -4.70 26.68
N CYS A 166 -5.10 -4.35 27.96
CA CYS A 166 -4.04 -4.52 28.96
C CYS A 166 -3.56 -5.97 29.04
N GLY A 167 -2.22 -6.15 29.05
CA GLY A 167 -1.58 -7.47 29.06
C GLY A 167 -1.58 -8.22 27.73
N LYS A 168 -2.10 -7.63 26.65
CA LYS A 168 -2.05 -8.21 25.28
C LYS A 168 -0.72 -7.94 24.61
N ARG A 169 -0.40 -8.75 23.59
CA ARG A 169 0.74 -8.53 22.68
C ARG A 169 0.20 -7.90 21.42
N VAL A 170 0.68 -6.70 21.10
CA VAL A 170 0.15 -5.90 20.00
C VAL A 170 1.26 -5.55 19.02
N ALA A 171 1.02 -5.82 17.74
CA ALA A 171 1.91 -5.52 16.64
C ALA A 171 1.58 -4.17 16.00
N VAL A 172 2.57 -3.36 15.72
CA VAL A 172 2.45 -2.09 14.99
C VAL A 172 3.63 -1.91 14.04
N GLN A 173 3.46 -1.10 13.01
CA GLN A 173 4.60 -0.69 12.19
C GLN A 173 5.34 0.48 12.83
N ALA A 174 6.67 0.44 12.77
CA ALA A 174 7.54 1.48 13.31
C ALA A 174 7.32 2.84 12.63
N GLY A 175 7.40 3.93 13.40
CA GLY A 175 7.29 5.32 12.91
C GLY A 175 5.87 5.77 12.59
N THR A 176 4.85 4.93 12.80
CA THR A 176 3.44 5.28 12.60
C THR A 176 2.83 5.96 13.82
N VAL A 177 1.71 6.66 13.63
CA VAL A 177 0.95 7.26 14.74
C VAL A 177 0.34 6.20 15.67
N GLN A 178 0.17 4.98 15.19
CA GLN A 178 -0.30 3.85 15.99
C GLN A 178 0.71 3.42 17.07
N VAL A 179 2.00 3.71 16.89
CA VAL A 179 3.01 3.49 17.95
C VAL A 179 2.72 4.38 19.15
N GLU A 180 2.48 5.67 18.92
CA GLU A 180 2.17 6.62 19.99
C GLU A 180 0.86 6.26 20.69
N ASP A 181 -0.18 5.86 19.95
CA ASP A 181 -1.46 5.44 20.51
C ASP A 181 -1.29 4.21 21.42
N ILE A 182 -0.63 3.14 20.94
CA ILE A 182 -0.49 1.92 21.73
C ILE A 182 0.43 2.13 22.96
N GLU A 183 1.45 2.98 22.85
CA GLU A 183 2.28 3.37 23.99
C GLU A 183 1.48 4.12 25.05
N ALA A 184 0.62 5.06 24.62
CA ALA A 184 -0.27 5.78 25.54
C ALA A 184 -1.27 4.84 26.23
N ARG A 185 -1.86 3.87 25.52
CA ARG A 185 -2.74 2.83 26.08
C ARG A 185 -1.99 1.94 27.07
N SER A 186 -0.76 1.52 26.76
CA SER A 186 0.07 0.72 27.66
C SER A 186 0.41 1.48 28.96
N ALA A 187 0.73 2.77 28.84
CA ALA A 187 0.96 3.63 29.99
C ALA A 187 -0.31 3.78 30.88
N ALA A 188 -1.49 3.88 30.25
CA ALA A 188 -2.77 3.93 30.96
C ALA A 188 -3.06 2.63 31.74
N CYS A 189 -2.77 1.45 31.14
CA CYS A 189 -2.87 0.16 31.84
C CYS A 189 -2.00 0.14 33.10
N THR A 190 -0.73 0.53 32.96
CA THR A 190 0.22 0.57 34.08
C THR A 190 -0.23 1.53 35.18
N ALA A 191 -0.75 2.71 34.81
CA ALA A 191 -1.27 3.70 35.75
C ALA A 191 -2.51 3.20 36.52
N ALA A 192 -3.32 2.33 35.89
CA ALA A 192 -4.47 1.67 36.50
C ALA A 192 -4.08 0.49 37.41
N GLY A 193 -2.82 0.02 37.37
CA GLY A 193 -2.34 -1.14 38.10
C GLY A 193 -2.56 -2.46 37.34
N ASP A 194 -2.92 -2.38 36.04
CA ASP A 194 -3.08 -3.51 35.14
C ASP A 194 -1.76 -3.88 34.46
N PRO A 195 -1.64 -5.09 33.90
CA PRO A 195 -0.45 -5.47 33.10
C PRO A 195 -0.27 -4.55 31.91
N GLU A 196 0.99 -4.18 31.62
CA GLU A 196 1.34 -3.41 30.41
C GLU A 196 0.96 -4.16 29.14
N ILE A 197 0.73 -3.41 28.04
CA ILE A 197 0.63 -3.98 26.70
C ILE A 197 2.04 -4.29 26.21
N THR A 198 2.29 -5.52 25.75
CA THR A 198 3.56 -5.86 25.09
C THR A 198 3.49 -5.38 23.65
N ILE A 199 4.23 -4.32 23.34
CA ILE A 199 4.24 -3.69 22.01
C ILE A 199 5.40 -4.29 21.21
N GLU A 200 5.09 -4.82 20.03
CA GLU A 200 6.10 -5.27 19.08
C GLU A 200 6.05 -4.41 17.82
N GLN A 201 7.11 -3.67 17.57
CA GLN A 201 7.27 -2.83 16.40
C GLN A 201 7.95 -3.61 15.28
N PHE A 202 7.38 -3.54 14.07
CA PHE A 202 7.90 -4.16 12.84
C PHE A 202 8.30 -3.08 11.84
N GLN A 203 9.30 -3.35 11.01
CA GLN A 203 9.67 -2.42 9.95
C GLN A 203 8.64 -2.39 8.82
N GLY A 204 8.01 -3.52 8.49
CA GLY A 204 6.94 -3.62 7.51
C GLY A 204 5.60 -3.99 8.12
N GLN A 205 4.52 -3.42 7.61
CA GLN A 205 3.16 -3.76 8.05
C GLN A 205 2.77 -5.20 7.72
N ASP A 206 3.26 -5.74 6.61
CA ASP A 206 3.09 -7.15 6.24
C ASP A 206 3.60 -8.11 7.33
N GLN A 207 4.72 -7.77 7.98
CA GLN A 207 5.29 -8.52 9.08
C GLN A 207 4.43 -8.40 10.35
N ALA A 208 3.90 -7.20 10.64
CA ALA A 208 2.97 -6.99 11.75
C ALA A 208 1.72 -7.86 11.56
N THR A 209 1.12 -7.84 10.37
CA THR A 209 -0.04 -8.67 10.00
C THR A 209 0.28 -10.16 10.15
N ALA A 210 1.38 -10.64 9.57
CA ALA A 210 1.79 -12.05 9.64
C ALA A 210 2.04 -12.52 11.09
N SER A 211 2.48 -11.61 11.97
CA SER A 211 2.70 -11.93 13.39
C SER A 211 1.40 -12.25 14.12
N VAL A 212 0.28 -11.61 13.74
CA VAL A 212 -1.05 -11.89 14.31
C VAL A 212 -1.61 -13.18 13.74
N VAL A 213 -1.52 -13.39 12.42
CA VAL A 213 -1.93 -14.64 11.76
C VAL A 213 -1.23 -15.84 12.40
N SER A 214 0.08 -15.75 12.65
CA SER A 214 0.87 -16.82 13.29
C SER A 214 0.70 -16.97 14.79
N ALA A 215 -0.19 -16.18 15.42
CA ALA A 215 -0.43 -16.16 16.87
C ALA A 215 0.79 -15.70 17.71
N LYS A 216 1.78 -15.06 17.10
CA LYS A 216 2.89 -14.42 17.82
C LYS A 216 2.38 -13.19 18.59
N ASN A 217 1.55 -12.38 17.97
CA ASN A 217 0.83 -11.27 18.58
C ASN A 217 -0.68 -11.53 18.65
N ASP A 218 -1.38 -10.88 19.56
CA ASP A 218 -2.81 -11.08 19.80
C ASP A 218 -3.64 -10.17 18.88
N ALA A 219 -3.12 -8.98 18.55
CA ALA A 219 -3.73 -8.01 17.64
C ALA A 219 -2.67 -7.19 16.92
N MET A 220 -3.10 -6.45 15.89
CA MET A 220 -2.34 -5.39 15.26
C MET A 220 -3.16 -4.10 15.21
N LEU A 221 -2.46 -2.96 15.12
CA LEU A 221 -3.01 -1.65 14.80
C LEU A 221 -2.42 -1.19 13.47
N ALA A 222 -3.27 -0.67 12.61
CA ALA A 222 -2.89 0.03 11.38
C ALA A 222 -4.03 0.98 10.98
N ASP A 223 -3.90 1.62 9.85
CA ASP A 223 -4.98 2.40 9.28
C ASP A 223 -6.12 1.50 8.79
N SER A 224 -7.34 2.02 8.85
CA SER A 224 -8.56 1.25 8.61
C SER A 224 -8.61 0.54 7.24
N PRO A 225 -8.14 1.11 6.11
CA PRO A 225 -8.09 0.38 4.84
C PRO A 225 -7.14 -0.82 4.89
N VAL A 226 -6.02 -0.68 5.61
CA VAL A 226 -5.00 -1.73 5.73
C VAL A 226 -5.51 -2.90 6.57
N CYS A 227 -6.15 -2.63 7.71
CA CYS A 227 -6.79 -3.67 8.52
C CYS A 227 -7.92 -4.38 7.75
N ALA A 228 -8.76 -3.64 7.04
CA ALA A 228 -9.84 -4.21 6.23
C ALA A 228 -9.30 -5.11 5.11
N TYR A 229 -8.25 -4.67 4.42
CA TYR A 229 -7.59 -5.45 3.38
C TYR A 229 -6.92 -6.70 3.94
N ALA A 230 -6.23 -6.61 5.07
CA ALA A 230 -5.62 -7.76 5.75
C ALA A 230 -6.66 -8.83 6.12
N VAL A 231 -7.83 -8.43 6.63
CA VAL A 231 -8.95 -9.35 6.91
C VAL A 231 -9.43 -10.02 5.64
N GLN A 232 -9.57 -9.28 4.55
CA GLN A 232 -9.99 -9.83 3.25
C GLN A 232 -8.97 -10.84 2.69
N GLN A 233 -7.68 -10.52 2.75
CA GLN A 233 -6.61 -11.34 2.16
C GLN A 233 -6.27 -12.59 2.98
N THR A 234 -6.58 -12.61 4.26
CA THR A 234 -6.30 -13.76 5.13
C THR A 234 -7.40 -14.82 5.13
N ASN A 235 -8.39 -14.74 4.21
CA ASN A 235 -9.44 -15.73 4.03
C ASN A 235 -10.17 -16.10 5.34
N GLY A 236 -10.41 -15.12 6.21
CA GLY A 236 -11.12 -15.30 7.47
C GLY A 236 -10.24 -15.73 8.65
N GLU A 237 -8.92 -15.68 8.54
CA GLU A 237 -8.01 -15.88 9.69
C GLU A 237 -7.98 -14.67 10.63
N LEU A 238 -8.25 -13.47 10.09
CA LEU A 238 -8.36 -12.23 10.85
C LEU A 238 -9.80 -11.69 10.82
N GLU A 239 -10.13 -10.91 11.85
CA GLU A 239 -11.35 -10.10 11.94
C GLU A 239 -11.01 -8.70 12.48
N LEU A 240 -11.82 -7.71 12.10
CA LEU A 240 -11.69 -6.37 12.66
C LEU A 240 -12.16 -6.34 14.11
N SER A 241 -11.50 -5.55 14.95
CA SER A 241 -11.80 -5.39 16.37
C SER A 241 -12.06 -3.93 16.72
N GLY A 242 -13.17 -3.63 17.37
CA GLY A 242 -13.58 -2.27 17.70
C GLY A 242 -13.98 -1.43 16.48
N ASP A 243 -14.27 -0.16 16.73
CA ASP A 243 -14.62 0.83 15.70
C ASP A 243 -13.37 1.56 15.19
N ILE A 244 -13.48 2.23 14.05
CA ILE A 244 -12.46 3.14 13.55
C ILE A 244 -12.44 4.41 14.41
N TYR A 245 -11.26 4.89 14.78
CA TYR A 245 -11.08 6.10 15.59
C TYR A 245 -9.90 6.94 15.10
N ASP A 246 -9.76 8.16 15.63
CA ASP A 246 -8.68 9.10 15.31
C ASP A 246 -8.46 9.31 13.80
N SER A 247 -9.58 9.49 13.08
CA SER A 247 -9.53 9.75 11.65
C SER A 247 -8.85 11.08 11.35
N ALA A 248 -7.87 11.05 10.44
CA ALA A 248 -7.11 12.20 10.02
C ALA A 248 -6.77 12.10 8.51
N PRO A 249 -6.46 13.22 7.84
CA PRO A 249 -6.03 13.17 6.46
C PRO A 249 -4.63 12.56 6.30
N TYR A 250 -4.41 11.87 5.18
CA TYR A 250 -3.08 11.52 4.68
C TYR A 250 -2.49 12.65 3.85
N GLY A 251 -1.18 12.80 3.87
CA GLY A 251 -0.47 13.81 3.10
C GLY A 251 0.68 13.25 2.29
N TYR A 252 0.82 13.71 1.04
CA TYR A 252 2.07 13.58 0.31
C TYR A 252 3.13 14.46 0.98
N VAL A 253 4.30 13.89 1.22
CA VAL A 253 5.41 14.56 1.93
C VAL A 253 6.29 15.30 0.94
N VAL A 254 6.39 16.62 1.08
CA VAL A 254 7.24 17.48 0.26
C VAL A 254 8.21 18.25 1.16
N ALA A 255 9.45 18.44 0.74
CA ALA A 255 10.44 19.16 1.52
C ALA A 255 9.95 20.57 1.91
N LYS A 256 10.33 21.01 3.12
CA LYS A 256 9.81 22.26 3.73
C LYS A 256 10.05 23.49 2.85
N GLU A 257 11.17 23.52 2.17
CA GLU A 257 11.61 24.62 1.30
C GLU A 257 10.88 24.61 -0.05
N GLN A 258 10.26 23.50 -0.44
CA GLN A 258 9.62 23.30 -1.75
C GLN A 258 8.12 23.59 -1.71
N VAL A 259 7.74 24.78 -1.21
CA VAL A 259 6.34 25.19 -1.08
C VAL A 259 5.65 25.25 -2.44
N GLU A 260 6.32 25.76 -3.47
CA GLU A 260 5.77 25.86 -4.83
C GLU A 260 5.45 24.49 -5.42
N PHE A 261 6.30 23.49 -5.15
CA PHE A 261 6.03 22.11 -5.56
C PHE A 261 4.83 21.50 -4.81
N ALA A 262 4.74 21.72 -3.50
CA ALA A 262 3.58 21.27 -2.71
C ALA A 262 2.27 21.90 -3.23
N GLU A 263 2.28 23.19 -3.59
CA GLU A 263 1.12 23.87 -4.18
C GLU A 263 0.78 23.33 -5.58
N ALA A 264 1.79 23.02 -6.40
CA ALA A 264 1.57 22.40 -7.72
C ALA A 264 0.91 21.02 -7.59
N VAL A 265 1.38 20.18 -6.65
CA VAL A 265 0.78 18.87 -6.34
C VAL A 265 -0.66 19.03 -5.86
N ALA A 266 -0.96 19.98 -4.96
CA ALA A 266 -2.33 20.23 -4.49
C ALA A 266 -3.26 20.66 -5.62
N GLN A 267 -2.82 21.54 -6.52
CA GLN A 267 -3.60 21.99 -7.68
C GLN A 267 -3.82 20.84 -8.68
N ALA A 268 -2.81 20.02 -8.95
CA ALA A 268 -2.96 18.85 -9.79
C ALA A 268 -3.96 17.85 -9.20
N LEU A 269 -3.91 17.59 -7.89
CA LEU A 269 -4.87 16.74 -7.20
C LEU A 269 -6.29 17.31 -7.27
N ALA A 270 -6.46 18.62 -7.12
CA ALA A 270 -7.77 19.26 -7.30
C ALA A 270 -8.32 19.06 -8.73
N ALA A 271 -7.46 19.11 -9.75
CA ALA A 271 -7.85 18.82 -11.14
C ALA A 271 -8.22 17.35 -11.35
N VAL A 272 -7.51 16.41 -10.71
CA VAL A 272 -7.80 14.96 -10.73
C VAL A 272 -9.14 14.67 -10.03
N ILE A 273 -9.46 15.37 -8.95
CA ILE A 273 -10.77 15.30 -8.29
C ILE A 273 -11.88 15.83 -9.24
N ALA A 274 -11.64 16.99 -9.86
CA ALA A 274 -12.63 17.65 -10.69
C ALA A 274 -12.98 16.87 -11.97
N ASP A 275 -12.04 16.11 -12.55
CA ASP A 275 -12.27 15.32 -13.77
C ASP A 275 -12.74 13.88 -13.51
N GLY A 276 -12.86 13.46 -12.23
CA GLY A 276 -13.34 12.15 -11.82
C GLY A 276 -12.28 11.05 -11.80
N SER A 277 -11.04 11.33 -12.20
CA SER A 277 -9.95 10.34 -12.18
C SER A 277 -9.59 9.92 -10.74
N TYR A 278 -9.81 10.81 -9.77
CA TYR A 278 -9.65 10.54 -8.35
C TYR A 278 -10.57 9.43 -7.85
N GLU A 279 -11.88 9.58 -8.13
CA GLU A 279 -12.89 8.58 -7.73
C GLU A 279 -12.62 7.24 -8.43
N GLN A 280 -12.17 7.29 -9.69
CA GLN A 280 -11.81 6.07 -10.42
C GLN A 280 -10.59 5.38 -9.78
N ALA A 281 -9.54 6.12 -9.41
CA ALA A 281 -8.36 5.55 -8.75
C ALA A 281 -8.73 4.87 -7.43
N LEU A 282 -9.52 5.51 -6.57
CA LEU A 282 -9.98 4.93 -5.31
C LEU A 282 -10.94 3.77 -5.51
N GLY A 283 -11.87 3.88 -6.48
CA GLY A 283 -12.87 2.85 -6.79
C GLY A 283 -12.27 1.54 -7.28
N ASN A 284 -11.13 1.59 -7.98
CA ASN A 284 -10.40 0.38 -8.39
C ASN A 284 -9.95 -0.48 -7.18
N TRP A 285 -9.84 0.13 -6.01
CA TRP A 285 -9.38 -0.50 -4.77
C TRP A 285 -10.47 -0.63 -3.70
N GLY A 286 -11.68 -0.08 -3.95
CA GLY A 286 -12.80 -0.12 -3.02
C GLY A 286 -12.57 0.72 -1.75
N VAL A 287 -11.83 1.83 -1.87
CA VAL A 287 -11.45 2.70 -0.76
C VAL A 287 -12.06 4.11 -0.86
N GLU A 288 -13.13 4.29 -1.63
CA GLU A 288 -13.77 5.58 -1.89
C GLU A 288 -14.23 6.28 -0.61
N ALA A 289 -14.51 5.51 0.44
CA ALA A 289 -14.94 6.05 1.74
C ALA A 289 -13.92 7.00 2.39
N GLY A 290 -12.64 6.87 2.06
CA GLY A 290 -11.58 7.77 2.53
C GLY A 290 -11.31 8.96 1.60
N GLY A 291 -12.07 9.10 0.52
CA GLY A 291 -11.91 10.20 -0.44
C GLY A 291 -12.16 11.58 0.17
N ILE A 292 -11.38 12.58 -0.29
CA ILE A 292 -11.53 13.98 0.08
C ILE A 292 -11.99 14.80 -1.12
N THR A 293 -12.52 16.01 -0.88
CA THR A 293 -12.99 16.92 -1.93
C THR A 293 -12.19 18.21 -2.04
N ASP A 294 -11.37 18.51 -1.05
CA ASP A 294 -10.66 19.80 -0.94
C ASP A 294 -9.20 19.55 -0.48
N PRO A 295 -8.30 19.26 -1.44
CA PRO A 295 -6.91 19.04 -1.11
C PRO A 295 -6.23 20.36 -0.70
N ALA A 296 -5.41 20.30 0.35
CA ALA A 296 -4.74 21.48 0.88
C ALA A 296 -3.31 21.16 1.33
N VAL A 297 -2.46 22.19 1.35
CA VAL A 297 -1.11 22.09 1.91
C VAL A 297 -1.17 22.40 3.41
N ASN A 298 -0.71 21.49 4.24
CA ASN A 298 -0.65 21.59 5.72
C ASN A 298 -2.02 21.93 6.36
N PRO A 299 -3.10 21.22 6.04
CA PRO A 299 -4.43 21.49 6.58
C PRO A 299 -4.51 21.36 8.10
#